data_f7c2864a59833bdb9dd8c9ef7f6441a6
#
_entry.id   f7c2864a59833bdb9dd8c9ef7f6441a6
#
_cell.length_a   1.000
_cell.length_b   1.000
_cell.length_c   1.000
_cell.angle_alpha   90.00
_cell.angle_beta   90.00
_cell.angle_gamma   90.00
#
_symmetry.space_group_name_H-M   'P 1'
#
loop_
_entity.id
_entity.type
_entity.pdbx_description
1 polymer ?
#
loop_
_entity_poly.entity_id
_entity_poly.type
_entity_poly.pdbx_seq_one_letter_code
_entity_poly.pdbx_strand_id
1 'polypeptide(L)'
;KSPRNVNLRDIKVLSRYQRKSSAFVAVTVDPSDEFIKKNLIGNFDYIQLHGSEKNERVDEIKDMGFKVIKAIKIKEAQDIDKHKEFDNADIILFDTPGMENSLEFPKNLIRKLPSGEKYALAGSISENNVTNIYKLGVNFFDLSSSLESQLGYKDHLKIKNFVHKINEIKKK
;
A
#
# COMPACT_ATOMS: atom_id res chain seq x y z
N LYS A 1 9.55 -12.28 -10.73
CA LYS A 1 8.19 -11.74 -10.94
C LYS A 1 7.35 -12.09 -9.73
N SER A 2 6.57 -11.14 -9.22
CA SER A 2 5.63 -11.39 -8.13
C SER A 2 4.58 -12.42 -8.56
N PRO A 3 4.16 -13.36 -7.70
CA PRO A 3 3.04 -14.26 -7.99
C PRO A 3 1.70 -13.51 -8.17
N ARG A 4 1.64 -12.23 -7.73
CA ARG A 4 0.49 -11.33 -7.90
C ARG A 4 0.66 -10.40 -9.12
N ASN A 5 1.60 -10.73 -10.02
CA ASN A 5 1.81 -9.91 -11.22
C ASN A 5 0.60 -9.99 -12.15
N VAL A 6 0.10 -8.82 -12.54
CA VAL A 6 -1.05 -8.68 -13.45
C VAL A 6 -0.53 -8.48 -14.86
N ASN A 7 -1.06 -9.21 -15.84
CA ASN A 7 -0.70 -9.03 -17.24
C ASN A 7 -1.43 -7.82 -17.86
N LEU A 8 -0.96 -7.34 -19.01
CA LEU A 8 -1.51 -6.14 -19.66
C LEU A 8 -2.99 -6.26 -20.06
N ARG A 9 -3.46 -7.48 -20.38
CA ARG A 9 -4.87 -7.72 -20.71
C ARG A 9 -5.75 -7.52 -19.48
N ASP A 10 -5.32 -8.06 -18.36
CA ASP A 10 -6.07 -7.98 -17.10
C ASP A 10 -6.04 -6.55 -16.54
N ILE A 11 -4.93 -5.80 -16.70
CA ILE A 11 -4.89 -4.37 -16.36
C ILE A 11 -6.02 -3.62 -17.07
N LYS A 12 -6.20 -3.83 -18.39
CA LYS A 12 -7.24 -3.18 -19.17
C LYS A 12 -8.66 -3.59 -18.74
N VAL A 13 -8.84 -4.82 -18.30
CA VAL A 13 -10.14 -5.30 -17.79
C VAL A 13 -10.43 -4.68 -16.44
N LEU A 14 -9.47 -4.76 -15.50
CA LEU A 14 -9.63 -4.25 -14.14
C LEU A 14 -9.85 -2.74 -14.10
N SER A 15 -9.14 -1.97 -14.95
CA SER A 15 -9.29 -0.52 -15.00
C SER A 15 -10.67 -0.01 -15.48
N ARG A 16 -11.47 -0.90 -16.10
CA ARG A 16 -12.84 -0.58 -16.57
C ARG A 16 -13.92 -0.81 -15.52
N TYR A 17 -13.58 -1.42 -14.39
CA TYR A 17 -14.56 -1.62 -13.33
C TYR A 17 -15.06 -0.30 -12.76
N GLN A 18 -16.33 -0.30 -12.37
CA GLN A 18 -16.95 0.87 -11.76
C GLN A 18 -16.31 1.15 -10.38
N ARG A 19 -15.58 2.26 -10.30
CA ARG A 19 -14.76 2.60 -9.12
C ARG A 19 -15.57 3.03 -7.89
N LYS A 20 -16.80 3.56 -8.11
CA LYS A 20 -17.59 4.24 -7.06
C LYS A 20 -16.71 5.31 -6.35
N SER A 21 -16.50 5.17 -5.04
CA SER A 21 -15.64 6.05 -4.24
C SER A 21 -14.19 5.56 -4.09
N SER A 22 -13.83 4.46 -4.78
CA SER A 22 -12.48 3.88 -4.65
C SER A 22 -11.52 4.45 -5.68
N ALA A 23 -10.28 4.66 -5.29
CA ALA A 23 -9.17 4.98 -6.19
C ALA A 23 -8.48 3.68 -6.67
N PHE A 24 -7.98 3.69 -7.90
CA PHE A 24 -7.18 2.60 -8.45
C PHE A 24 -5.70 2.90 -8.31
N VAL A 25 -4.97 1.95 -7.75
CA VAL A 25 -3.53 2.05 -7.51
C VAL A 25 -2.80 1.01 -8.37
N ALA A 26 -1.84 1.46 -9.19
CA ALA A 26 -0.93 0.58 -9.90
C ALA A 26 0.33 0.36 -9.05
N VAL A 27 0.51 -0.86 -8.53
CA VAL A 27 1.74 -1.23 -7.80
C VAL A 27 2.83 -1.59 -8.80
N THR A 28 3.94 -0.88 -8.75
CA THR A 28 5.03 -1.00 -9.73
C THR A 28 6.39 -1.11 -9.04
N VAL A 29 7.37 -1.63 -9.77
CA VAL A 29 8.78 -1.70 -9.36
C VAL A 29 9.60 -1.14 -10.50
N ASP A 30 10.28 -0.02 -10.27
CA ASP A 30 11.14 0.69 -11.22
C ASP A 30 10.51 0.80 -12.64
N PRO A 31 9.28 1.35 -12.78
CA PRO A 31 8.57 1.39 -14.05
C PRO A 31 9.21 2.39 -15.01
N SER A 32 9.29 2.03 -16.30
CA SER A 32 9.71 2.96 -17.34
C SER A 32 8.60 3.94 -17.74
N ASP A 33 8.97 5.11 -18.25
CA ASP A 33 8.04 6.10 -18.79
C ASP A 33 7.15 5.54 -19.88
N GLU A 34 7.74 4.75 -20.78
CA GLU A 34 6.98 4.12 -21.86
C GLU A 34 5.88 3.21 -21.32
N PHE A 35 6.21 2.40 -20.30
CA PHE A 35 5.23 1.53 -19.65
C PHE A 35 4.10 2.34 -19.01
N ILE A 36 4.43 3.39 -18.25
CA ILE A 36 3.46 4.26 -17.58
C ILE A 36 2.54 4.93 -18.61
N LYS A 37 3.13 5.60 -19.61
CA LYS A 37 2.40 6.34 -20.64
C LYS A 37 1.45 5.45 -21.44
N LYS A 38 1.90 4.24 -21.78
CA LYS A 38 1.14 3.32 -22.63
C LYS A 38 0.02 2.58 -21.88
N ASN A 39 0.20 2.30 -20.58
CA ASN A 39 -0.66 1.33 -19.88
C ASN A 39 -1.41 1.91 -18.67
N LEU A 40 -0.89 2.97 -18.05
CA LEU A 40 -1.42 3.45 -16.77
C LEU A 40 -2.16 4.78 -16.86
N ILE A 41 -1.76 5.70 -17.75
CA ILE A 41 -2.41 7.01 -17.90
C ILE A 41 -3.91 6.84 -18.23
N GLY A 42 -4.76 7.59 -17.51
CA GLY A 42 -6.20 7.57 -17.67
C GLY A 42 -6.90 6.33 -17.07
N ASN A 43 -6.13 5.36 -16.59
CA ASN A 43 -6.67 4.12 -16.01
C ASN A 43 -6.49 4.01 -14.50
N PHE A 44 -5.53 4.71 -13.92
CA PHE A 44 -5.19 4.66 -12.50
C PHE A 44 -5.12 6.08 -11.92
N ASP A 45 -5.37 6.18 -10.62
CA ASP A 45 -5.33 7.44 -9.87
C ASP A 45 -3.98 7.61 -9.19
N TYR A 46 -3.40 6.48 -8.75
CA TYR A 46 -2.12 6.41 -8.04
C TYR A 46 -1.17 5.43 -8.72
N ILE A 47 0.13 5.76 -8.63
CA ILE A 47 1.21 4.78 -8.81
C ILE A 47 1.87 4.56 -7.46
N GLN A 48 1.97 3.29 -7.04
CA GLN A 48 2.75 2.90 -5.89
C GLN A 48 4.12 2.43 -6.33
N LEU A 49 5.15 3.16 -5.95
CA LEU A 49 6.55 2.87 -6.19
C LEU A 49 7.08 1.94 -5.10
N HIS A 50 7.33 0.69 -5.45
CA HIS A 50 7.73 -0.37 -4.52
C HIS A 50 9.15 -0.91 -4.79
N GLY A 51 9.90 -0.22 -5.64
CA GLY A 51 11.29 -0.52 -6.00
C GLY A 51 12.29 0.41 -5.32
N SER A 52 13.39 0.66 -6.03
CA SER A 52 14.50 1.52 -5.59
C SER A 52 14.43 2.94 -6.13
N GLU A 53 13.23 3.38 -6.54
CA GLU A 53 13.01 4.70 -7.09
C GLU A 53 13.38 5.79 -6.08
N LYS A 54 14.08 6.82 -6.57
CA LYS A 54 14.49 7.99 -5.81
C LYS A 54 13.40 9.06 -5.81
N ASN A 55 13.58 10.12 -5.03
CA ASN A 55 12.61 11.21 -4.92
C ASN A 55 12.35 11.93 -6.25
N GLU A 56 13.38 12.08 -7.10
CA GLU A 56 13.22 12.67 -8.43
C GLU A 56 12.21 11.88 -9.29
N ARG A 57 12.16 10.55 -9.11
CA ARG A 57 11.17 9.73 -9.80
C ARG A 57 9.74 9.97 -9.30
N VAL A 58 9.56 10.33 -8.04
CA VAL A 58 8.26 10.75 -7.50
C VAL A 58 7.77 11.97 -8.26
N ASP A 59 8.62 12.99 -8.41
CA ASP A 59 8.26 14.24 -9.09
C ASP A 59 7.91 13.99 -10.58
N GLU A 60 8.74 13.23 -11.30
CA GLU A 60 8.48 12.86 -12.70
C GLU A 60 7.12 12.19 -12.90
N ILE A 61 6.72 11.30 -11.98
CA ILE A 61 5.42 10.60 -12.06
C ILE A 61 4.27 11.54 -11.71
N LYS A 62 4.46 12.46 -10.77
CA LYS A 62 3.47 13.50 -10.46
C LYS A 62 3.25 14.44 -11.65
N ASP A 63 4.32 14.79 -12.37
CA ASP A 63 4.24 15.59 -13.60
C ASP A 63 3.47 14.86 -14.73
N MET A 64 3.41 13.53 -14.70
CA MET A 64 2.55 12.74 -15.59
C MET A 64 1.07 12.73 -15.16
N GLY A 65 0.70 13.39 -14.07
CA GLY A 65 -0.67 13.54 -13.58
C GLY A 65 -1.13 12.49 -12.58
N PHE A 66 -0.22 11.68 -12.02
CA PHE A 66 -0.56 10.71 -10.97
C PHE A 66 -0.34 11.26 -9.57
N LYS A 67 -1.09 10.72 -8.61
CA LYS A 67 -0.68 10.73 -7.21
C LYS A 67 0.28 9.58 -6.93
N VAL A 68 1.22 9.78 -6.01
CA VAL A 68 2.29 8.81 -5.75
C VAL A 68 2.23 8.27 -4.33
N ILE A 69 2.27 6.95 -4.22
CA ILE A 69 2.53 6.22 -2.97
C ILE A 69 3.96 5.72 -3.03
N LYS A 70 4.84 6.14 -2.11
CA LYS A 70 6.18 5.57 -2.00
C LYS A 70 6.22 4.51 -0.90
N ALA A 71 6.53 3.28 -1.27
CA ALA A 71 6.74 2.20 -0.32
C ALA A 71 8.18 2.22 0.20
N ILE A 72 8.33 2.14 1.53
CA ILE A 72 9.59 2.09 2.25
C ILE A 72 9.64 0.79 3.04
N LYS A 73 10.60 -0.07 2.75
CA LYS A 73 10.79 -1.33 3.47
C LYS A 73 11.41 -1.06 4.83
N ILE A 74 10.73 -1.51 5.89
CA ILE A 74 11.15 -1.33 7.27
C ILE A 74 11.64 -2.66 7.82
N LYS A 75 12.95 -2.78 8.02
CA LYS A 75 13.60 -3.90 8.73
C LYS A 75 13.97 -3.51 10.15
N GLU A 76 14.38 -2.27 10.33
CA GLU A 76 14.83 -1.70 11.60
C GLU A 76 14.34 -0.26 11.77
N ALA A 77 14.49 0.27 12.99
CA ALA A 77 13.90 1.58 13.33
C ALA A 77 14.46 2.75 12.51
N GLN A 78 15.71 2.68 12.10
CA GLN A 78 16.36 3.72 11.28
C GLN A 78 15.79 3.80 9.85
N ASP A 79 15.21 2.71 9.35
CA ASP A 79 14.58 2.74 8.03
C ASP A 79 13.37 3.67 7.97
N ILE A 80 12.75 3.96 9.11
CA ILE A 80 11.61 4.87 9.21
C ILE A 80 12.01 6.27 8.76
N ASP A 81 13.22 6.72 9.09
CA ASP A 81 13.70 8.07 8.75
C ASP A 81 13.84 8.31 7.24
N LYS A 82 13.90 7.26 6.42
CA LYS A 82 13.93 7.35 4.95
C LYS A 82 12.69 8.06 4.36
N HIS A 83 11.58 8.10 5.11
CA HIS A 83 10.39 8.83 4.64
C HIS A 83 10.66 10.32 4.40
N LYS A 84 11.66 10.90 5.07
CA LYS A 84 12.05 12.30 4.94
C LYS A 84 12.69 12.62 3.58
N GLU A 85 13.14 11.59 2.86
CA GLU A 85 13.69 11.71 1.50
C GLU A 85 12.59 11.84 0.43
N PHE A 86 11.32 11.55 0.81
CA PHE A 86 10.17 11.47 -0.11
C PHE A 86 9.04 12.41 0.33
N ASP A 87 9.37 13.66 0.62
CA ASP A 87 8.41 14.66 1.10
C ASP A 87 7.33 15.02 0.08
N ASN A 88 7.64 14.88 -1.22
CA ASN A 88 6.73 15.11 -2.34
C ASN A 88 5.76 13.94 -2.62
N ALA A 89 5.98 12.74 -2.07
CA ALA A 89 5.02 11.66 -2.20
C ALA A 89 3.69 12.00 -1.50
N ASP A 90 2.56 11.66 -2.12
CA ASP A 90 1.24 11.91 -1.52
C ASP A 90 0.98 11.00 -0.33
N ILE A 91 1.49 9.75 -0.39
CA ILE A 91 1.40 8.77 0.69
C ILE A 91 2.74 8.08 0.84
N ILE A 92 3.18 7.88 2.08
CA ILE A 92 4.31 7.01 2.44
C ILE A 92 3.73 5.70 2.98
N LEU A 93 4.07 4.58 2.36
CA LEU A 93 3.69 3.25 2.80
C LEU A 93 4.88 2.59 3.50
N PHE A 94 4.79 2.41 4.80
CA PHE A 94 5.76 1.63 5.57
C PHE A 94 5.45 0.15 5.40
N ASP A 95 6.29 -0.57 4.66
CA ASP A 95 6.15 -2.00 4.42
C ASP A 95 7.13 -2.79 5.28
N THR A 96 6.61 -3.75 6.04
CA THR A 96 7.40 -4.62 6.92
C THR A 96 7.48 -6.03 6.35
N PRO A 97 8.41 -6.28 5.41
CA PRO A 97 8.56 -7.59 4.78
C PRO A 97 9.04 -8.65 5.78
N GLY A 98 8.57 -9.88 5.59
CA GLY A 98 9.04 -11.04 6.37
C GLY A 98 8.33 -11.25 7.70
N MET A 99 7.34 -10.43 8.05
CA MET A 99 6.50 -10.66 9.23
C MET A 99 5.31 -11.58 8.97
N GLU A 100 5.25 -12.19 7.80
CA GLU A 100 4.16 -13.09 7.38
C GLU A 100 3.97 -14.28 8.34
N ASN A 101 5.03 -14.64 9.09
CA ASN A 101 5.03 -15.74 10.06
C ASN A 101 5.10 -15.27 11.53
N SER A 102 5.15 -13.97 11.83
CA SER A 102 5.17 -13.48 13.21
C SER A 102 3.76 -13.12 13.65
N LEU A 103 3.32 -13.74 14.74
CA LEU A 103 2.04 -13.44 15.39
C LEU A 103 2.00 -12.04 16.03
N GLU A 104 3.15 -11.38 16.16
CA GLU A 104 3.26 -10.06 16.77
C GLU A 104 3.96 -9.07 15.84
N PHE A 105 3.23 -8.04 15.47
CA PHE A 105 3.80 -6.85 14.85
C PHE A 105 4.74 -6.15 15.84
N PRO A 106 5.95 -5.67 15.43
CA PRO A 106 6.88 -5.04 16.34
C PRO A 106 6.32 -3.70 16.83
N LYS A 107 5.65 -3.72 17.96
CA LYS A 107 5.01 -2.55 18.59
C LYS A 107 6.00 -1.39 18.78
N ASN A 108 7.26 -1.69 19.04
CA ASN A 108 8.33 -0.72 19.18
C ASN A 108 8.65 0.04 17.88
N LEU A 109 8.50 -0.60 16.72
CA LEU A 109 8.64 0.06 15.42
C LEU A 109 7.41 0.92 15.09
N ILE A 110 6.20 0.38 15.30
CA ILE A 110 4.95 1.12 15.02
C ILE A 110 4.90 2.44 15.80
N ARG A 111 5.30 2.44 17.07
CA ARG A 111 5.30 3.65 17.91
C ARG A 111 6.24 4.75 17.42
N LYS A 112 7.18 4.42 16.56
CA LYS A 112 8.12 5.37 15.95
C LYS A 112 7.64 5.90 14.60
N LEU A 113 6.59 5.30 14.03
CA LEU A 113 6.03 5.79 12.77
C LEU A 113 5.46 7.20 12.97
N PRO A 114 5.64 8.10 12.01
CA PRO A 114 4.97 9.37 12.03
C PRO A 114 3.45 9.17 11.95
N SER A 115 2.70 10.08 12.54
CA SER A 115 1.24 10.06 12.53
C SER A 115 0.69 10.99 11.44
N GLY A 116 -0.49 10.66 10.92
CA GLY A 116 -1.21 11.47 9.94
C GLY A 116 -1.73 10.68 8.75
N GLU A 117 -2.58 11.31 7.96
CA GLU A 117 -3.23 10.67 6.80
C GLU A 117 -2.27 10.36 5.64
N LYS A 118 -1.09 10.97 5.65
CA LYS A 118 -0.02 10.72 4.68
C LYS A 118 0.66 9.36 4.87
N TYR A 119 0.49 8.71 6.03
CA TYR A 119 1.26 7.53 6.40
C TYR A 119 0.39 6.29 6.47
N ALA A 120 0.75 5.27 5.69
CA ALA A 120 0.11 3.97 5.64
C ALA A 120 1.06 2.87 6.11
N LEU A 121 0.50 1.78 6.61
CA LEU A 121 1.25 0.60 7.07
C LEU A 121 0.83 -0.63 6.27
N ALA A 122 1.82 -1.38 5.77
CA ALA A 122 1.69 -2.70 5.18
C ALA A 122 2.44 -3.77 5.98
N GLY A 123 2.14 -5.02 5.68
CA GLY A 123 2.81 -6.19 6.26
C GLY A 123 2.01 -6.84 7.37
N SER A 124 1.60 -8.08 7.15
CA SER A 124 0.91 -8.99 8.11
C SER A 124 -0.26 -8.38 8.89
N ILE A 125 -0.91 -7.34 8.36
CA ILE A 125 -2.10 -6.74 8.96
C ILE A 125 -3.29 -7.66 8.70
N SER A 126 -4.08 -7.93 9.74
CA SER A 126 -5.22 -8.83 9.69
C SER A 126 -6.32 -8.38 10.65
N GLU A 127 -7.50 -9.00 10.57
CA GLU A 127 -8.59 -8.79 11.52
C GLU A 127 -8.16 -8.99 12.97
N ASN A 128 -7.22 -9.92 13.22
CA ASN A 128 -6.78 -10.28 14.56
C ASN A 128 -5.90 -9.22 15.24
N ASN A 129 -5.11 -8.46 14.47
CA ASN A 129 -4.14 -7.53 15.03
C ASN A 129 -4.46 -6.04 14.77
N VAL A 130 -5.34 -5.73 13.82
CA VAL A 130 -5.64 -4.36 13.39
C VAL A 130 -6.10 -3.45 14.53
N THR A 131 -6.87 -3.98 15.50
CA THR A 131 -7.32 -3.20 16.66
C THR A 131 -6.13 -2.70 17.49
N ASN A 132 -5.13 -3.55 17.70
CA ASN A 132 -3.93 -3.18 18.44
C ASN A 132 -3.06 -2.19 17.67
N ILE A 133 -2.95 -2.37 16.36
CA ILE A 133 -2.21 -1.45 15.49
C ILE A 133 -2.88 -0.07 15.46
N TYR A 134 -4.21 -0.03 15.35
CA TYR A 134 -4.98 1.21 15.39
C TYR A 134 -4.78 1.98 16.71
N LYS A 135 -4.79 1.29 17.85
CA LYS A 135 -4.52 1.89 19.18
C LYS A 135 -3.09 2.47 19.31
N LEU A 136 -2.17 2.09 18.42
CA LEU A 136 -0.83 2.67 18.35
C LEU A 136 -0.75 3.91 17.44
N GLY A 137 -1.88 4.36 16.91
CA GLY A 137 -1.98 5.60 16.11
C GLY A 137 -2.00 5.39 14.59
N VAL A 138 -1.88 4.15 14.11
CA VAL A 138 -1.97 3.86 12.67
C VAL A 138 -3.44 3.72 12.26
N ASN A 139 -3.88 4.49 11.28
CA ASN A 139 -5.27 4.51 10.81
C ASN A 139 -5.43 4.28 9.31
N PHE A 140 -4.33 4.10 8.58
CA PHE A 140 -4.31 3.78 7.16
C PHE A 140 -3.54 2.47 6.94
N PHE A 141 -4.19 1.49 6.31
CA PHE A 141 -3.69 0.12 6.19
C PHE A 141 -3.66 -0.34 4.73
N ASP A 142 -2.56 -0.98 4.33
CA ASP A 142 -2.47 -1.75 3.10
C ASP A 142 -2.49 -3.25 3.42
N LEU A 143 -3.41 -3.99 2.77
CA LEU A 143 -3.61 -5.41 3.01
C LEU A 143 -3.52 -6.21 1.72
N SER A 144 -2.80 -7.32 1.77
CA SER A 144 -2.69 -8.23 0.64
C SER A 144 -3.02 -9.67 1.03
N SER A 145 -2.06 -10.43 1.53
CA SER A 145 -2.17 -11.88 1.79
C SER A 145 -3.24 -12.23 2.83
N SER A 146 -3.41 -11.42 3.87
CA SER A 146 -4.41 -11.65 4.92
C SER A 146 -5.85 -11.68 4.42
N LEU A 147 -6.10 -11.06 3.27
CA LEU A 147 -7.42 -11.04 2.62
C LEU A 147 -7.53 -12.04 1.45
N GLU A 148 -6.61 -12.98 1.34
CA GLU A 148 -6.61 -14.01 0.30
C GLU A 148 -7.12 -15.35 0.84
N SER A 149 -7.90 -16.08 0.02
CA SER A 149 -8.24 -17.49 0.25
C SER A 149 -7.11 -18.41 -0.18
N GLN A 150 -6.44 -18.05 -1.28
CA GLN A 150 -5.21 -18.62 -1.78
C GLN A 150 -4.40 -17.55 -2.49
N LEU A 151 -3.14 -17.80 -2.76
CA LEU A 151 -2.20 -16.83 -3.33
C LEU A 151 -2.77 -16.12 -4.57
N GLY A 152 -2.95 -14.79 -4.48
CA GLY A 152 -3.49 -13.95 -5.54
C GLY A 152 -5.02 -13.91 -5.65
N TYR A 153 -5.76 -14.68 -4.88
CA TYR A 153 -7.23 -14.72 -4.91
C TYR A 153 -7.82 -14.11 -3.65
N LYS A 154 -8.47 -12.97 -3.79
CA LYS A 154 -9.10 -12.26 -2.68
C LYS A 154 -10.38 -12.97 -2.20
N ASP A 155 -10.52 -13.07 -0.89
CA ASP A 155 -11.69 -13.64 -0.21
C ASP A 155 -12.67 -12.54 0.17
N HIS A 156 -13.86 -12.57 -0.40
CA HIS A 156 -14.89 -11.56 -0.16
C HIS A 156 -15.35 -11.49 1.31
N LEU A 157 -15.39 -12.65 2.00
CA LEU A 157 -15.80 -12.68 3.40
C LEU A 157 -14.72 -12.06 4.30
N LYS A 158 -13.45 -12.38 4.06
CA LYS A 158 -12.33 -11.75 4.78
C LYS A 158 -12.30 -10.23 4.57
N ILE A 159 -12.54 -9.76 3.36
CA ILE A 159 -12.62 -8.33 3.06
C ILE A 159 -13.78 -7.70 3.84
N LYS A 160 -14.97 -8.30 3.79
CA LYS A 160 -16.17 -7.80 4.50
C LYS A 160 -15.94 -7.73 6.00
N ASN A 161 -15.40 -8.79 6.59
CA ASN A 161 -15.10 -8.85 8.02
C ASN A 161 -14.09 -7.80 8.44
N PHE A 162 -12.99 -7.64 7.67
CA PHE A 162 -11.99 -6.62 7.96
C PHE A 162 -12.57 -5.20 7.90
N VAL A 163 -13.35 -4.87 6.87
CA VAL A 163 -14.00 -3.56 6.73
C VAL A 163 -14.97 -3.33 7.88
N HIS A 164 -15.76 -4.34 8.27
CA HIS A 164 -16.66 -4.26 9.43
C HIS A 164 -15.88 -3.95 10.71
N LYS A 165 -14.78 -4.68 10.94
CA LYS A 165 -13.89 -4.47 12.09
C LYS A 165 -13.33 -3.06 12.17
N ILE A 166 -12.84 -2.52 11.04
CA ILE A 166 -12.35 -1.13 10.99
C ILE A 166 -13.45 -0.13 11.32
N ASN A 167 -14.65 -0.33 10.79
CA ASN A 167 -15.78 0.56 11.07
C ASN A 167 -16.20 0.53 12.55
N GLU A 168 -16.12 -0.62 13.22
CA GLU A 168 -16.36 -0.72 14.66
C GLU A 168 -15.29 0.02 15.48
N ILE A 169 -14.01 -0.09 15.08
CA ILE A 169 -12.90 0.55 15.77
C ILE A 169 -13.01 2.09 15.68
N LYS A 170 -13.41 2.60 14.51
CA LYS A 170 -13.55 4.05 14.27
C LYS A 170 -14.74 4.70 14.98
N LYS A 171 -15.71 3.92 15.44
CA LYS A 171 -16.88 4.43 16.17
C LYS A 171 -16.64 4.59 17.68
N LYS A 172 -15.55 4.03 18.19
CA LYS A 172 -15.15 4.10 19.61
C LYS A 172 -14.16 5.22 19.86
#